data_513043bb47c39cf91df7ed6f1d135346
#
_entry.id   513043bb47c39cf91df7ed6f1d135346
#
_cell.length_a   1.000
_cell.length_b   1.000
_cell.length_c   1.000
_cell.angle_alpha   90.00
_cell.angle_beta   90.00
_cell.angle_gamma   90.00
#
_symmetry.space_group_name_H-M   'P 1'
#
loop_
_entity.id
_entity.type
_entity.pdbx_description
1 polymer ?
#
loop_
_entity_poly.entity_id
_entity_poly.type
_entity_poly.pdbx_seq_one_letter_code
_entity_poly.pdbx_strand_id
1 'polypeptide(L)'
;MKSLKIHGPLDLRIEDYPLENLKPNQVEIDIAVGGVCGTDLHYYKHGGFGQIKLREPMILGHEVSGFISKIGSNVKKLSIGQLVSVSPSRPCNKCIFCLNGYQIQCINMKFYGSAMPFPHIQGAFREILIAEDYQCVPADGLSSEEAAMAEPLAVCLHAIKQAGNIFGQKILITGSGPIGTLCVAASRRAGAEEIIVTDISKNALTFAKSVGADRVINVLEEHDELKNYQSNKGYFDIAIECSGSKQGISNSINCLKPKGTLIQLGLGGDVLIPLVLVTTKELNLRGSFRFHTEFELAVNMMKKKLINVNPLITHKLDFKSAKEAFELAMNNEEQSMKVQLSF
;
A
#
# COMPACT_ATOMS: atom_id res chain seq x y z
N MET A 1 -1.05 25.65 10.58
CA MET A 1 -0.53 24.30 10.85
C MET A 1 0.65 23.96 9.94
N LYS A 2 1.54 23.10 10.36
CA LYS A 2 2.65 22.65 9.53
C LYS A 2 2.22 21.50 8.61
N SER A 3 2.85 21.41 7.44
CA SER A 3 2.67 20.33 6.46
C SER A 3 3.98 20.00 5.76
N LEU A 4 4.12 18.74 5.33
CA LEU A 4 5.28 18.26 4.58
C LEU A 4 4.99 18.31 3.09
N LYS A 5 5.69 19.19 2.38
CA LYS A 5 5.44 19.49 0.98
C LYS A 5 6.64 19.14 0.11
N ILE A 6 6.40 18.45 -0.99
CA ILE A 6 7.38 18.19 -2.04
C ILE A 6 7.29 19.31 -3.09
N HIS A 7 8.42 19.93 -3.42
CA HIS A 7 8.54 20.98 -4.45
C HIS A 7 9.16 20.47 -5.76
N GLY A 8 9.94 19.40 -5.66
CA GLY A 8 10.61 18.75 -6.77
C GLY A 8 11.51 17.63 -6.27
N PRO A 9 12.24 16.94 -7.13
CA PRO A 9 13.15 15.89 -6.70
C PRO A 9 14.10 16.35 -5.61
N LEU A 10 14.14 15.61 -4.49
CA LEU A 10 14.96 15.87 -3.30
C LEU A 10 14.67 17.21 -2.57
N ASP A 11 13.61 17.92 -2.96
CA ASP A 11 13.19 19.18 -2.34
C ASP A 11 11.92 19.00 -1.50
N LEU A 12 12.11 18.50 -0.28
CA LEU A 12 11.08 18.24 0.70
C LEU A 12 11.15 19.29 1.81
N ARG A 13 10.03 19.99 2.08
CA ARG A 13 9.99 21.12 3.02
C ARG A 13 8.82 20.99 3.99
N ILE A 14 9.07 21.42 5.23
CA ILE A 14 8.01 21.64 6.23
C ILE A 14 7.61 23.11 6.16
N GLU A 15 6.36 23.37 5.77
CA GLU A 15 5.85 24.71 5.54
C GLU A 15 4.52 24.94 6.27
N ASP A 16 4.18 26.21 6.44
CA ASP A 16 2.86 26.59 6.91
C ASP A 16 1.80 26.31 5.84
N TYR A 17 0.67 25.77 6.26
CA TYR A 17 -0.50 25.52 5.44
C TYR A 17 -1.75 26.04 6.14
N PRO A 18 -2.66 26.73 5.44
CA PRO A 18 -3.88 27.24 6.04
C PRO A 18 -4.80 26.10 6.50
N LEU A 19 -5.42 26.27 7.66
CA LEU A 19 -6.44 25.36 8.13
C LEU A 19 -7.75 25.61 7.34
N GLU A 20 -8.31 24.56 6.79
CA GLU A 20 -9.61 24.63 6.11
C GLU A 20 -10.77 24.73 7.13
N ASN A 21 -11.88 25.34 6.73
CA ASN A 21 -13.07 25.40 7.59
C ASN A 21 -13.77 24.04 7.63
N LEU A 22 -14.11 23.59 8.82
CA LEU A 22 -14.86 22.36 9.05
C LEU A 22 -16.30 22.47 8.51
N LYS A 23 -16.71 21.52 7.65
CA LYS A 23 -18.06 21.42 7.09
C LYS A 23 -18.94 20.46 7.91
N PRO A 24 -20.28 20.50 7.74
CA PRO A 24 -21.19 19.69 8.55
C PRO A 24 -20.94 18.18 8.55
N ASN A 25 -20.48 17.60 7.44
CA ASN A 25 -20.22 16.15 7.30
C ASN A 25 -18.74 15.79 7.46
N GLN A 26 -17.91 16.69 7.98
CA GLN A 26 -16.46 16.51 8.10
C GLN A 26 -16.05 16.39 9.57
N VAL A 27 -14.86 15.85 9.76
CA VAL A 27 -14.15 15.82 11.04
C VAL A 27 -12.80 16.48 10.89
N GLU A 28 -12.35 17.13 11.97
CA GLU A 28 -10.99 17.62 12.15
C GLU A 28 -10.23 16.55 12.94
N ILE A 29 -9.04 16.21 12.45
CA ILE A 29 -8.22 15.13 12.99
C ILE A 29 -6.84 15.69 13.27
N ASP A 30 -6.39 15.58 14.50
CA ASP A 30 -4.99 15.78 14.88
C ASP A 30 -4.25 14.52 14.44
N ILE A 31 -3.41 14.62 13.41
CA ILE A 31 -2.66 13.48 12.90
C ILE A 31 -1.64 13.05 13.96
N ALA A 32 -1.64 11.76 14.28
CA ALA A 32 -0.70 11.19 15.23
C ALA A 32 0.48 10.51 14.49
N VAL A 33 0.19 9.76 13.43
CA VAL A 33 1.20 8.98 12.70
C VAL A 33 0.87 8.98 11.21
N GLY A 34 1.93 9.03 10.38
CA GLY A 34 1.86 8.85 8.94
C GLY A 34 2.95 7.93 8.41
N GLY A 35 2.59 6.91 7.63
CA GLY A 35 3.51 5.97 6.99
C GLY A 35 4.09 6.53 5.69
N VAL A 36 5.41 6.40 5.51
CA VAL A 36 6.09 6.72 4.25
C VAL A 36 5.87 5.58 3.26
N CYS A 37 5.26 5.90 2.12
CA CYS A 37 4.95 4.95 1.04
C CYS A 37 6.01 5.00 -0.07
N GLY A 38 6.18 3.90 -0.81
CA GLY A 38 6.99 3.87 -2.02
C GLY A 38 6.59 4.94 -3.06
N THR A 39 5.31 5.29 -3.14
CA THR A 39 4.82 6.38 -4.00
C THR A 39 5.37 7.74 -3.55
N ASP A 40 5.41 8.02 -2.23
CA ASP A 40 6.01 9.24 -1.70
C ASP A 40 7.50 9.31 -2.02
N LEU A 41 8.20 8.17 -1.93
CA LEU A 41 9.62 8.06 -2.30
C LEU A 41 9.85 8.28 -3.80
N HIS A 42 8.96 7.83 -4.67
CA HIS A 42 9.03 8.13 -6.12
C HIS A 42 8.88 9.62 -6.41
N TYR A 43 7.96 10.32 -5.74
CA TYR A 43 7.87 11.78 -5.84
C TYR A 43 9.13 12.44 -5.31
N TYR A 44 9.64 12.00 -4.17
CA TYR A 44 10.85 12.55 -3.57
C TYR A 44 12.08 12.33 -4.45
N LYS A 45 12.29 11.13 -4.96
CA LYS A 45 13.51 10.79 -5.73
C LYS A 45 13.45 11.29 -7.19
N HIS A 46 12.29 11.18 -7.83
CA HIS A 46 12.18 11.35 -9.28
C HIS A 46 11.16 12.41 -9.73
N GLY A 47 10.45 13.05 -8.80
CA GLY A 47 9.35 13.98 -9.11
C GLY A 47 8.15 13.30 -9.75
N GLY A 48 8.02 11.97 -9.58
CA GLY A 48 6.91 11.20 -10.12
C GLY A 48 7.28 9.78 -10.55
N PHE A 49 6.35 9.07 -11.18
CA PHE A 49 6.55 7.72 -11.70
C PHE A 49 5.69 7.50 -12.96
N GLY A 50 6.23 6.78 -13.95
CA GLY A 50 5.57 6.61 -15.25
C GLY A 50 5.18 7.95 -15.87
N GLN A 51 3.92 8.09 -16.25
CA GLN A 51 3.36 9.32 -16.82
C GLN A 51 2.93 10.34 -15.75
N ILE A 52 2.93 9.97 -14.48
CA ILE A 52 2.50 10.83 -13.37
C ILE A 52 3.68 11.69 -12.94
N LYS A 53 3.58 13.01 -13.13
CA LYS A 53 4.64 13.99 -12.82
C LYS A 53 4.13 15.06 -11.87
N LEU A 54 5.00 15.46 -10.94
CA LEU A 54 4.77 16.64 -10.11
C LEU A 54 4.81 17.88 -11.00
N ARG A 55 3.72 18.66 -11.01
CA ARG A 55 3.54 19.88 -11.80
C ARG A 55 3.41 21.14 -10.96
N GLU A 56 3.16 20.96 -9.67
CA GLU A 56 3.09 22.00 -8.65
C GLU A 56 3.50 21.39 -7.30
N PRO A 57 3.90 22.19 -6.29
CA PRO A 57 4.17 21.70 -4.96
C PRO A 57 2.96 20.98 -4.35
N MET A 58 3.20 19.84 -3.69
CA MET A 58 2.14 18.99 -3.17
C MET A 58 2.48 18.48 -1.76
N ILE A 59 1.51 18.51 -0.85
CA ILE A 59 1.63 17.83 0.44
C ILE A 59 1.59 16.32 0.17
N LEU A 60 2.56 15.59 0.72
CA LEU A 60 2.65 14.12 0.62
C LEU A 60 1.78 13.41 1.67
N GLY A 61 1.79 12.09 1.63
CA GLY A 61 1.20 11.20 2.64
C GLY A 61 -0.24 10.81 2.38
N HIS A 62 -0.51 9.51 2.61
CA HIS A 62 -1.82 8.91 2.42
C HIS A 62 -2.06 7.70 3.34
N GLU A 63 -1.09 7.31 4.15
CA GLU A 63 -1.17 6.24 5.14
C GLU A 63 -1.19 6.87 6.54
N VAL A 64 -2.34 7.36 7.04
CA VAL A 64 -2.37 8.14 8.29
C VAL A 64 -3.43 7.66 9.27
N SER A 65 -3.13 7.92 10.55
CA SER A 65 -4.04 7.79 11.68
C SER A 65 -3.95 9.04 12.57
N GLY A 66 -4.98 9.28 13.35
CA GLY A 66 -4.99 10.41 14.28
C GLY A 66 -6.22 10.43 15.16
N PHE A 67 -6.31 11.43 16.02
CA PHE A 67 -7.41 11.60 16.95
C PHE A 67 -8.35 12.71 16.49
N ILE A 68 -9.64 12.44 16.56
CA ILE A 68 -10.67 13.43 16.19
C ILE A 68 -10.65 14.56 17.20
N SER A 69 -10.37 15.80 16.76
CA SER A 69 -10.37 17.00 17.58
C SER A 69 -11.67 17.79 17.50
N LYS A 70 -12.35 17.77 16.31
CA LYS A 70 -13.67 18.38 16.13
C LYS A 70 -14.55 17.56 15.18
N ILE A 71 -15.86 17.68 15.36
CA ILE A 71 -16.87 17.03 14.51
C ILE A 71 -17.84 18.06 13.94
N GLY A 72 -18.20 17.89 12.66
CA GLY A 72 -19.25 18.69 12.01
C GLY A 72 -20.64 18.31 12.53
N SER A 73 -21.60 19.22 12.37
CA SER A 73 -22.96 19.09 12.95
C SER A 73 -23.74 17.86 12.51
N ASN A 74 -23.43 17.30 11.36
CA ASN A 74 -24.11 16.12 10.80
C ASN A 74 -23.41 14.79 11.14
N VAL A 75 -22.20 14.81 11.70
CA VAL A 75 -21.45 13.61 12.07
C VAL A 75 -22.11 12.97 13.30
N LYS A 76 -22.48 11.68 13.21
CA LYS A 76 -23.23 10.96 14.26
C LYS A 76 -22.50 9.71 14.79
N LYS A 77 -21.55 9.17 14.04
CA LYS A 77 -20.92 7.88 14.36
C LYS A 77 -19.51 7.98 14.91
N LEU A 78 -18.99 9.18 15.00
CA LEU A 78 -17.63 9.45 15.45
C LEU A 78 -17.66 10.38 16.66
N SER A 79 -16.64 10.30 17.51
CA SER A 79 -16.54 11.06 18.75
C SER A 79 -15.20 11.81 18.87
N ILE A 80 -15.21 12.97 19.53
CA ILE A 80 -13.97 13.70 19.84
C ILE A 80 -13.09 12.82 20.74
N GLY A 81 -11.78 12.82 20.48
CA GLY A 81 -10.79 11.99 21.16
C GLY A 81 -10.69 10.56 20.61
N GLN A 82 -11.54 10.16 19.67
CA GLN A 82 -11.51 8.83 19.08
C GLN A 82 -10.33 8.67 18.10
N LEU A 83 -9.57 7.57 18.24
CA LEU A 83 -8.54 7.18 17.27
C LEU A 83 -9.22 6.67 16.00
N VAL A 84 -8.78 7.19 14.85
CA VAL A 84 -9.25 6.76 13.53
C VAL A 84 -8.10 6.47 12.57
N SER A 85 -8.28 5.46 11.72
CA SER A 85 -7.55 5.31 10.47
C SER A 85 -8.25 6.12 9.40
N VAL A 86 -7.51 6.84 8.57
CA VAL A 86 -8.12 7.73 7.56
C VAL A 86 -7.90 7.19 6.16
N SER A 87 -8.98 6.79 5.48
CA SER A 87 -8.91 6.39 4.08
C SER A 87 -8.56 7.58 3.19
N PRO A 88 -7.50 7.51 2.37
CA PRO A 88 -7.16 8.59 1.45
C PRO A 88 -8.13 8.73 0.27
N SER A 89 -9.00 7.75 0.04
CA SER A 89 -9.83 7.63 -1.14
C SER A 89 -11.15 8.40 -1.01
N ARG A 90 -11.42 9.28 -1.97
CA ARG A 90 -12.67 10.07 -2.06
C ARG A 90 -13.28 9.94 -3.46
N PRO A 91 -13.97 8.82 -3.77
CA PRO A 91 -14.71 8.69 -5.02
C PRO A 91 -15.88 9.67 -5.08
N CYS A 92 -16.25 10.10 -6.28
CA CYS A 92 -17.34 11.08 -6.44
C CYS A 92 -18.75 10.48 -6.25
N ASN A 93 -18.89 9.17 -6.21
CA ASN A 93 -20.13 8.39 -6.05
C ASN A 93 -21.25 8.67 -7.06
N LYS A 94 -20.95 9.39 -8.16
CA LYS A 94 -21.96 9.78 -9.17
C LYS A 94 -21.53 9.57 -10.63
N CYS A 95 -20.27 9.22 -10.90
CA CYS A 95 -19.84 8.89 -12.26
C CYS A 95 -20.22 7.44 -12.61
N ILE A 96 -20.16 7.12 -13.90
CA ILE A 96 -20.56 5.79 -14.40
C ILE A 96 -19.86 4.64 -13.68
N PHE A 97 -18.56 4.77 -13.36
CA PHE A 97 -17.83 3.73 -12.64
C PHE A 97 -18.32 3.58 -11.20
N CYS A 98 -18.52 4.69 -10.47
CA CYS A 98 -19.05 4.65 -9.11
C CYS A 98 -20.44 4.02 -9.04
N LEU A 99 -21.33 4.38 -9.97
CA LEU A 99 -22.69 3.85 -10.01
C LEU A 99 -22.74 2.35 -10.33
N ASN A 100 -21.72 1.82 -11.01
CA ASN A 100 -21.56 0.40 -11.28
C ASN A 100 -20.73 -0.36 -10.22
N GLY A 101 -20.42 0.27 -9.07
CA GLY A 101 -19.69 -0.39 -8.00
C GLY A 101 -18.15 -0.39 -8.16
N TYR A 102 -17.62 0.36 -9.12
CA TYR A 102 -16.17 0.46 -9.40
C TYR A 102 -15.60 1.77 -8.85
N GLN A 103 -15.77 2.05 -7.55
CA GLN A 103 -15.33 3.30 -6.92
C GLN A 103 -13.83 3.56 -7.09
N ILE A 104 -13.00 2.52 -7.11
CA ILE A 104 -11.56 2.61 -7.35
C ILE A 104 -11.26 3.28 -8.69
N GLN A 105 -12.10 3.06 -9.71
CA GLN A 105 -11.98 3.58 -11.06
C GLN A 105 -12.75 4.91 -11.26
N CYS A 106 -13.08 5.59 -10.18
CA CYS A 106 -13.79 6.86 -10.23
C CYS A 106 -13.07 7.89 -11.12
N ILE A 107 -13.77 8.46 -12.11
CA ILE A 107 -13.20 9.47 -13.03
C ILE A 107 -12.72 10.71 -12.26
N ASN A 108 -13.43 11.07 -11.19
CA ASN A 108 -13.15 12.26 -10.37
C ASN A 108 -12.53 11.86 -9.01
N MET A 109 -11.72 10.82 -8.99
CA MET A 109 -11.08 10.34 -7.76
C MET A 109 -10.21 11.43 -7.13
N LYS A 110 -10.47 11.72 -5.86
CA LYS A 110 -9.59 12.52 -5.02
C LYS A 110 -8.91 11.56 -4.04
N PHE A 111 -7.62 11.39 -4.19
CA PHE A 111 -6.82 10.52 -3.33
C PHE A 111 -5.70 11.36 -2.70
N TYR A 112 -5.56 11.36 -1.37
CA TYR A 112 -4.56 12.20 -0.71
C TYR A 112 -3.15 11.93 -1.24
N GLY A 113 -2.35 12.99 -1.41
CA GLY A 113 -0.97 12.90 -1.88
C GLY A 113 -0.82 12.39 -3.31
N SER A 114 -1.80 12.66 -4.20
CA SER A 114 -1.78 12.16 -5.58
C SER A 114 -1.57 13.27 -6.61
N ALA A 115 -0.51 13.13 -7.42
CA ALA A 115 -0.25 13.99 -8.57
C ALA A 115 -0.93 13.50 -9.86
N MET A 116 -1.77 12.45 -9.81
CA MET A 116 -2.52 11.98 -11.00
C MET A 116 -3.42 13.07 -11.59
N PRO A 117 -4.31 13.74 -10.82
CA PRO A 117 -5.08 14.87 -11.33
C PRO A 117 -4.27 16.18 -11.29
N PHE A 118 -4.80 17.17 -11.98
CA PHE A 118 -4.33 18.55 -11.86
C PHE A 118 -5.53 19.49 -11.68
N PRO A 119 -5.52 20.40 -10.69
CA PRO A 119 -4.53 20.57 -9.61
C PRO A 119 -4.33 19.27 -8.79
N HIS A 120 -3.12 19.11 -8.18
CA HIS A 120 -2.79 17.94 -7.38
C HIS A 120 -3.65 17.85 -6.12
N ILE A 121 -3.92 16.63 -5.67
CA ILE A 121 -4.65 16.41 -4.42
C ILE A 121 -3.65 16.42 -3.26
N GLN A 122 -3.78 17.42 -2.39
CA GLN A 122 -2.92 17.57 -1.22
C GLN A 122 -3.03 16.36 -0.29
N GLY A 123 -1.90 15.92 0.24
CA GLY A 123 -1.78 14.75 1.10
C GLY A 123 -2.07 15.01 2.57
N ALA A 124 -1.85 14.01 3.38
CA ALA A 124 -2.20 13.98 4.79
C ALA A 124 -1.00 14.14 5.75
N PHE A 125 0.23 14.35 5.26
CA PHE A 125 1.36 14.69 6.13
C PHE A 125 1.30 16.15 6.57
N ARG A 126 0.39 16.41 7.49
CA ARG A 126 0.13 17.71 8.14
C ARG A 126 -0.36 17.50 9.56
N GLU A 127 -0.15 18.48 10.43
CA GLU A 127 -0.55 18.39 11.84
C GLU A 127 -2.06 18.16 12.00
N ILE A 128 -2.88 18.86 11.19
CA ILE A 128 -4.36 18.79 11.24
C ILE A 128 -4.90 18.43 9.85
N LEU A 129 -5.78 17.45 9.77
CA LEU A 129 -6.45 17.02 8.57
C LEU A 129 -7.97 17.20 8.70
N ILE A 130 -8.59 17.86 7.72
CA ILE A 130 -10.05 17.83 7.56
C ILE A 130 -10.41 16.70 6.59
N ALA A 131 -11.23 15.76 7.06
CA ALA A 131 -11.68 14.61 6.28
C ALA A 131 -13.20 14.48 6.30
N GLU A 132 -13.76 13.86 5.27
CA GLU A 132 -15.16 13.46 5.30
C GLU A 132 -15.36 12.35 6.34
N ASP A 133 -16.47 12.31 7.05
CA ASP A 133 -16.73 11.36 8.12
C ASP A 133 -16.62 9.89 7.65
N TYR A 134 -17.06 9.60 6.42
CA TYR A 134 -16.98 8.25 5.83
C TYR A 134 -15.54 7.77 5.53
N GLN A 135 -14.56 8.68 5.50
CA GLN A 135 -13.14 8.30 5.34
C GLN A 135 -12.54 7.78 6.66
N CYS A 136 -13.17 8.06 7.78
CA CYS A 136 -12.65 7.80 9.12
C CYS A 136 -13.20 6.49 9.67
N VAL A 137 -12.33 5.50 9.81
CA VAL A 137 -12.69 4.20 10.40
C VAL A 137 -12.19 4.14 11.85
N PRO A 138 -13.09 3.93 12.84
CA PRO A 138 -12.71 3.80 14.25
C PRO A 138 -11.68 2.71 14.50
N ALA A 139 -10.54 3.09 15.05
CA ALA A 139 -9.37 2.25 15.28
C ALA A 139 -9.11 1.99 16.78
N ASP A 140 -10.10 2.22 17.64
CA ASP A 140 -9.99 1.99 19.08
C ASP A 140 -9.48 0.56 19.37
N GLY A 141 -8.46 0.46 20.23
CA GLY A 141 -7.79 -0.80 20.57
C GLY A 141 -6.56 -1.12 19.73
N LEU A 142 -6.25 -0.30 18.71
CA LEU A 142 -4.96 -0.28 18.01
C LEU A 142 -4.08 0.84 18.55
N SER A 143 -2.77 0.74 18.33
CA SER A 143 -1.89 1.90 18.43
C SER A 143 -2.08 2.82 17.21
N SER A 144 -1.62 4.06 17.29
CA SER A 144 -1.65 4.98 16.14
C SER A 144 -0.80 4.44 14.98
N GLU A 145 0.31 3.79 15.31
CA GLU A 145 1.21 3.16 14.34
C GLU A 145 0.51 2.02 13.58
N GLU A 146 -0.18 1.13 14.30
CA GLU A 146 -0.98 0.05 13.69
C GLU A 146 -2.11 0.63 12.85
N ALA A 147 -2.81 1.64 13.35
CA ALA A 147 -3.93 2.26 12.65
C ALA A 147 -3.51 2.90 11.32
N ALA A 148 -2.30 3.47 11.23
CA ALA A 148 -1.73 4.01 9.98
C ALA A 148 -1.42 2.92 8.95
N MET A 149 -1.25 1.64 9.35
CA MET A 149 -1.03 0.52 8.45
C MET A 149 -2.31 0.03 7.74
N ALA A 150 -3.46 0.62 8.04
CA ALA A 150 -4.73 0.22 7.40
C ALA A 150 -4.72 0.42 5.88
N GLU A 151 -4.08 1.49 5.41
CA GLU A 151 -3.98 1.79 3.98
C GLU A 151 -3.19 0.73 3.22
N PRO A 152 -1.90 0.47 3.51
CA PRO A 152 -1.13 -0.52 2.78
C PRO A 152 -1.68 -1.95 2.96
N LEU A 153 -2.27 -2.28 4.11
CA LEU A 153 -2.93 -3.56 4.29
C LEU A 153 -4.19 -3.67 3.41
N ALA A 154 -4.96 -2.60 3.25
CA ALA A 154 -6.14 -2.60 2.37
C ALA A 154 -5.76 -2.84 0.89
N VAL A 155 -4.63 -2.28 0.42
CA VAL A 155 -4.08 -2.56 -0.91
C VAL A 155 -3.81 -4.06 -1.08
N CYS A 156 -3.19 -4.70 -0.08
CA CYS A 156 -2.90 -6.14 -0.11
C CYS A 156 -4.18 -6.98 -0.06
N LEU A 157 -5.15 -6.64 0.79
CA LEU A 157 -6.43 -7.34 0.85
C LEU A 157 -7.21 -7.23 -0.47
N HIS A 158 -7.10 -6.09 -1.17
CA HIS A 158 -7.67 -5.95 -2.51
C HIS A 158 -6.99 -6.90 -3.51
N ALA A 159 -5.65 -7.02 -3.46
CA ALA A 159 -4.91 -7.97 -4.30
C ALA A 159 -5.34 -9.43 -4.05
N ILE A 160 -5.53 -9.82 -2.78
CA ILE A 160 -6.05 -11.13 -2.40
C ILE A 160 -7.46 -11.36 -2.98
N LYS A 161 -8.33 -10.36 -2.91
CA LYS A 161 -9.67 -10.43 -3.49
C LYS A 161 -9.64 -10.59 -5.02
N GLN A 162 -8.72 -9.88 -5.70
CA GLN A 162 -8.50 -10.04 -7.14
C GLN A 162 -7.98 -11.44 -7.50
N ALA A 163 -7.20 -12.08 -6.62
CA ALA A 163 -6.72 -13.44 -6.83
C ALA A 163 -7.85 -14.49 -6.78
N GLY A 164 -8.94 -14.19 -6.08
CA GLY A 164 -10.08 -15.09 -5.92
C GLY A 164 -9.89 -16.07 -4.75
N ASN A 165 -10.11 -17.35 -4.96
CA ASN A 165 -9.96 -18.35 -3.90
C ASN A 165 -8.48 -18.61 -3.61
N ILE A 166 -8.07 -18.31 -2.38
CA ILE A 166 -6.69 -18.51 -1.87
C ILE A 166 -6.58 -19.81 -1.07
N PHE A 167 -7.69 -20.30 -0.51
CA PHE A 167 -7.67 -21.47 0.37
C PHE A 167 -7.11 -22.71 -0.34
N GLY A 168 -6.07 -23.31 0.25
CA GLY A 168 -5.38 -24.49 -0.27
C GLY A 168 -4.53 -24.24 -1.51
N GLN A 169 -4.25 -22.96 -1.86
CA GLN A 169 -3.44 -22.63 -3.03
C GLN A 169 -1.97 -22.44 -2.68
N LYS A 170 -1.08 -22.75 -3.62
CA LYS A 170 0.36 -22.47 -3.58
C LYS A 170 0.64 -21.14 -4.22
N ILE A 171 1.27 -20.26 -3.48
CA ILE A 171 1.43 -18.85 -3.84
C ILE A 171 2.91 -18.49 -3.97
N LEU A 172 3.25 -17.82 -5.06
CA LEU A 172 4.51 -17.11 -5.24
C LEU A 172 4.28 -15.63 -5.01
N ILE A 173 5.09 -14.99 -4.16
CA ILE A 173 5.12 -13.53 -4.02
C ILE A 173 6.48 -13.04 -4.48
N THR A 174 6.52 -12.14 -5.46
CA THR A 174 7.76 -11.55 -5.97
C THR A 174 7.87 -10.10 -5.51
N GLY A 175 8.98 -9.78 -4.83
CA GLY A 175 9.15 -8.54 -4.09
C GLY A 175 8.63 -8.63 -2.67
N SER A 176 9.53 -8.42 -1.70
CA SER A 176 9.29 -8.55 -0.25
C SER A 176 9.40 -7.20 0.49
N GLY A 177 9.15 -6.09 -0.19
CA GLY A 177 8.95 -4.80 0.46
C GLY A 177 7.69 -4.79 1.33
N PRO A 178 7.28 -3.63 1.88
CA PRO A 178 6.12 -3.53 2.77
C PRO A 178 4.84 -4.17 2.20
N ILE A 179 4.56 -3.95 0.92
CA ILE A 179 3.39 -4.51 0.23
C ILE A 179 3.50 -6.02 0.07
N GLY A 180 4.64 -6.53 -0.41
CA GLY A 180 4.83 -7.98 -0.58
C GLY A 180 4.73 -8.73 0.74
N THR A 181 5.35 -8.20 1.79
CA THR A 181 5.30 -8.78 3.14
C THR A 181 3.88 -8.75 3.73
N LEU A 182 3.10 -7.68 3.51
CA LEU A 182 1.68 -7.64 3.88
C LEU A 182 0.84 -8.63 3.04
N CYS A 183 1.18 -8.84 1.76
CA CYS A 183 0.55 -9.89 0.95
C CYS A 183 0.81 -11.29 1.50
N VAL A 184 2.00 -11.56 2.08
CA VAL A 184 2.27 -12.84 2.80
C VAL A 184 1.30 -13.02 3.95
N ALA A 185 1.20 -12.03 4.86
CA ALA A 185 0.30 -12.09 6.00
C ALA A 185 -1.17 -12.26 5.58
N ALA A 186 -1.60 -11.52 4.56
CA ALA A 186 -2.96 -11.60 4.01
C ALA A 186 -3.24 -12.96 3.34
N SER A 187 -2.29 -13.51 2.56
CA SER A 187 -2.41 -14.83 1.93
C SER A 187 -2.46 -15.95 2.96
N ARG A 188 -1.63 -15.89 3.98
CA ARG A 188 -1.66 -16.85 5.09
C ARG A 188 -3.00 -16.80 5.82
N ARG A 189 -3.52 -15.61 6.09
CA ARG A 189 -4.83 -15.42 6.70
C ARG A 189 -5.98 -15.94 5.83
N ALA A 190 -5.84 -15.85 4.51
CA ALA A 190 -6.83 -16.38 3.56
C ALA A 190 -6.74 -17.90 3.35
N GLY A 191 -5.80 -18.60 4.01
CA GLY A 191 -5.69 -20.05 4.00
C GLY A 191 -4.82 -20.64 2.89
N ALA A 192 -3.81 -19.90 2.42
CA ALA A 192 -2.82 -20.43 1.48
C ALA A 192 -2.15 -21.70 2.06
N GLU A 193 -1.98 -22.73 1.21
CA GLU A 193 -1.28 -23.96 1.57
C GLU A 193 0.23 -23.69 1.74
N GLU A 194 0.82 -23.05 0.75
CA GLU A 194 2.24 -22.74 0.71
C GLU A 194 2.47 -21.34 0.16
N ILE A 195 3.36 -20.58 0.80
CA ILE A 195 3.76 -19.24 0.38
C ILE A 195 5.27 -19.19 0.21
N ILE A 196 5.73 -18.99 -1.02
CA ILE A 196 7.14 -18.78 -1.34
C ILE A 196 7.33 -17.33 -1.76
N VAL A 197 8.38 -16.69 -1.20
CA VAL A 197 8.66 -15.28 -1.45
C VAL A 197 10.04 -15.11 -2.05
N THR A 198 10.15 -14.23 -3.03
CA THR A 198 11.43 -13.91 -3.67
C THR A 198 11.74 -12.42 -3.58
N ASP A 199 12.98 -12.09 -3.29
CA ASP A 199 13.49 -10.72 -3.29
C ASP A 199 15.01 -10.73 -3.54
N ILE A 200 15.57 -9.56 -3.81
CA ILE A 200 17.01 -9.31 -3.88
C ILE A 200 17.60 -8.94 -2.50
N SER A 201 16.76 -8.48 -1.57
CA SER A 201 17.15 -8.03 -0.22
C SER A 201 16.96 -9.15 0.80
N LYS A 202 18.04 -9.60 1.43
CA LYS A 202 17.98 -10.56 2.55
C LYS A 202 17.16 -10.02 3.72
N ASN A 203 17.31 -8.73 4.02
CA ASN A 203 16.57 -8.11 5.10
C ASN A 203 15.06 -8.15 4.86
N ALA A 204 14.60 -7.80 3.65
CA ALA A 204 13.19 -7.87 3.28
C ALA A 204 12.65 -9.32 3.39
N LEU A 205 13.44 -10.32 3.01
CA LEU A 205 13.08 -11.73 3.11
C LEU A 205 12.92 -12.21 4.57
N THR A 206 13.69 -11.67 5.52
CA THR A 206 13.50 -12.01 6.95
C THR A 206 12.16 -11.56 7.47
N PHE A 207 11.67 -10.38 7.05
CA PHE A 207 10.32 -9.92 7.39
C PHE A 207 9.23 -10.81 6.78
N ALA A 208 9.36 -11.20 5.50
CA ALA A 208 8.41 -12.13 4.90
C ALA A 208 8.32 -13.45 5.65
N LYS A 209 9.47 -13.99 6.10
CA LYS A 209 9.52 -15.20 6.91
C LYS A 209 8.80 -15.02 8.25
N SER A 210 9.00 -13.88 8.91
CA SER A 210 8.41 -13.59 10.24
C SER A 210 6.87 -13.49 10.22
N VAL A 211 6.27 -13.16 9.06
CA VAL A 211 4.82 -13.01 8.92
C VAL A 211 4.14 -14.19 8.22
N GLY A 212 4.87 -15.29 7.96
CA GLY A 212 4.26 -16.55 7.55
C GLY A 212 4.63 -17.08 6.16
N ALA A 213 5.72 -16.62 5.54
CA ALA A 213 6.28 -17.28 4.36
C ALA A 213 6.86 -18.65 4.75
N ASP A 214 6.55 -19.71 3.99
CA ASP A 214 7.09 -21.05 4.22
C ASP A 214 8.56 -21.11 3.77
N ARG A 215 8.85 -20.50 2.63
CA ARG A 215 10.21 -20.39 2.09
C ARG A 215 10.45 -18.98 1.54
N VAL A 216 11.68 -18.54 1.65
CA VAL A 216 12.17 -17.29 1.04
C VAL A 216 13.39 -17.61 0.17
N ILE A 217 13.53 -16.92 -0.95
CA ILE A 217 14.60 -17.14 -1.94
C ILE A 217 15.20 -15.78 -2.31
N ASN A 218 16.50 -15.61 -2.06
CA ASN A 218 17.24 -14.48 -2.59
C ASN A 218 17.62 -14.75 -4.06
N VAL A 219 16.96 -14.07 -5.00
CA VAL A 219 17.14 -14.34 -6.43
C VAL A 219 18.49 -13.90 -7.00
N LEU A 220 19.29 -13.15 -6.26
CA LEU A 220 20.68 -12.83 -6.65
C LEU A 220 21.66 -13.93 -6.27
N GLU A 221 21.41 -14.63 -5.15
CA GLU A 221 22.30 -15.65 -4.63
C GLU A 221 21.84 -17.08 -4.99
N GLU A 222 20.54 -17.26 -5.04
CA GLU A 222 19.88 -18.55 -5.24
C GLU A 222 19.06 -18.56 -6.56
N HIS A 223 19.59 -17.93 -7.61
CA HIS A 223 18.88 -17.75 -8.89
C HIS A 223 18.40 -19.05 -9.55
N ASP A 224 19.08 -20.17 -9.30
CA ASP A 224 18.72 -21.48 -9.83
C ASP A 224 17.54 -22.14 -9.08
N GLU A 225 17.29 -21.75 -7.84
CA GLU A 225 16.21 -22.32 -7.03
C GLU A 225 14.82 -22.12 -7.66
N LEU A 226 14.57 -20.98 -8.31
CA LEU A 226 13.32 -20.75 -9.01
C LEU A 226 13.12 -21.65 -10.22
N LYS A 227 14.20 -22.19 -10.82
CA LYS A 227 14.10 -23.12 -11.96
C LYS A 227 13.38 -24.42 -11.56
N ASN A 228 13.52 -24.84 -10.29
CA ASN A 228 12.84 -26.03 -9.77
C ASN A 228 11.30 -25.88 -9.85
N TYR A 229 10.79 -24.66 -9.71
CA TYR A 229 9.35 -24.32 -9.77
C TYR A 229 8.82 -24.07 -11.20
N GLN A 230 9.70 -24.10 -12.20
CA GLN A 230 9.34 -23.94 -13.62
C GLN A 230 9.13 -25.29 -14.34
N SER A 231 9.60 -26.38 -13.72
CA SER A 231 9.44 -27.74 -14.26
C SER A 231 7.97 -28.15 -14.32
N ASN A 232 7.64 -29.13 -15.18
CA ASN A 232 6.28 -29.66 -15.35
C ASN A 232 5.21 -28.58 -15.62
N LYS A 233 5.57 -27.54 -16.38
CA LYS A 233 4.74 -26.36 -16.72
C LYS A 233 4.45 -25.40 -15.58
N GLY A 234 5.15 -25.48 -14.46
CA GLY A 234 5.00 -24.59 -13.32
C GLY A 234 4.47 -25.25 -12.05
N TYR A 235 4.51 -24.51 -10.95
CA TYR A 235 4.24 -25.05 -9.61
C TYR A 235 3.16 -24.28 -8.86
N PHE A 236 3.06 -22.95 -9.03
CA PHE A 236 2.16 -22.11 -8.27
C PHE A 236 0.79 -21.95 -8.94
N ASP A 237 -0.24 -21.89 -8.13
CA ASP A 237 -1.60 -21.61 -8.56
C ASP A 237 -1.80 -20.10 -8.76
N ILE A 238 -1.18 -19.31 -7.89
CA ILE A 238 -1.27 -17.84 -7.87
C ILE A 238 0.14 -17.27 -7.74
N ALA A 239 0.41 -16.20 -8.49
CA ALA A 239 1.56 -15.33 -8.27
C ALA A 239 1.07 -13.90 -7.96
N ILE A 240 1.64 -13.28 -6.93
CA ILE A 240 1.38 -11.87 -6.58
C ILE A 240 2.67 -11.11 -6.83
N GLU A 241 2.69 -10.29 -7.86
CA GLU A 241 3.86 -9.52 -8.26
C GLU A 241 3.83 -8.15 -7.60
N CYS A 242 4.76 -7.91 -6.66
CA CYS A 242 4.84 -6.70 -5.85
C CYS A 242 6.08 -5.86 -6.15
N SER A 243 7.01 -6.35 -6.97
CA SER A 243 8.27 -5.64 -7.26
C SER A 243 8.17 -4.62 -8.38
N GLY A 244 7.22 -4.80 -9.31
CA GLY A 244 7.13 -4.05 -10.56
C GLY A 244 8.30 -4.28 -11.51
N SER A 245 9.18 -5.25 -11.23
CA SER A 245 10.38 -5.51 -12.02
C SER A 245 10.11 -6.46 -13.19
N LYS A 246 10.79 -6.24 -14.30
CA LYS A 246 10.75 -7.14 -15.47
C LYS A 246 11.04 -8.59 -15.08
N GLN A 247 12.04 -8.80 -14.20
CA GLN A 247 12.44 -10.15 -13.80
C GLN A 247 11.40 -10.79 -12.87
N GLY A 248 10.81 -10.03 -11.94
CA GLY A 248 9.73 -10.51 -11.06
C GLY A 248 8.52 -10.98 -11.85
N ILE A 249 8.08 -10.18 -12.83
CA ILE A 249 6.97 -10.54 -13.74
C ILE A 249 7.29 -11.79 -14.54
N SER A 250 8.48 -11.87 -15.15
CA SER A 250 8.91 -13.03 -15.92
C SER A 250 8.98 -14.30 -15.07
N ASN A 251 9.57 -14.22 -13.88
CA ASN A 251 9.64 -15.32 -12.92
C ASN A 251 8.24 -15.81 -12.52
N SER A 252 7.34 -14.89 -12.22
CA SER A 252 5.94 -15.21 -11.89
C SER A 252 5.26 -16.01 -13.00
N ILE A 253 5.35 -15.56 -14.25
CA ILE A 253 4.74 -16.23 -15.41
C ILE A 253 5.34 -17.63 -15.64
N ASN A 254 6.68 -17.76 -15.52
CA ASN A 254 7.36 -19.04 -15.71
C ASN A 254 6.98 -20.07 -14.64
N CYS A 255 6.80 -19.64 -13.38
CA CYS A 255 6.53 -20.51 -12.24
C CYS A 255 5.05 -20.85 -12.05
N LEU A 256 4.11 -20.14 -12.72
CA LEU A 256 2.68 -20.44 -12.66
C LEU A 256 2.34 -21.74 -13.40
N LYS A 257 1.45 -22.55 -12.83
CA LYS A 257 0.79 -23.70 -13.50
C LYS A 257 -0.10 -23.24 -14.65
N PRO A 258 -0.47 -24.12 -15.58
CA PRO A 258 -1.58 -23.86 -16.50
C PRO A 258 -2.85 -23.43 -15.76
N LYS A 259 -3.57 -22.45 -16.32
CA LYS A 259 -4.74 -21.76 -15.70
C LYS A 259 -4.42 -20.94 -14.45
N GLY A 260 -3.16 -20.84 -14.02
CA GLY A 260 -2.75 -20.03 -12.88
C GLY A 260 -3.05 -18.55 -13.05
N THR A 261 -3.06 -17.82 -11.94
CA THR A 261 -3.40 -16.39 -11.91
C THR A 261 -2.19 -15.57 -11.49
N LEU A 262 -1.83 -14.56 -12.28
CA LEU A 262 -0.89 -13.50 -11.91
C LEU A 262 -1.67 -12.26 -11.47
N ILE A 263 -1.42 -11.80 -10.25
CA ILE A 263 -1.88 -10.51 -9.74
C ILE A 263 -0.74 -9.50 -9.86
N GLN A 264 -0.89 -8.53 -10.76
CA GLN A 264 0.07 -7.44 -10.91
C GLN A 264 -0.28 -6.31 -9.93
N LEU A 265 0.52 -6.15 -8.91
CA LEU A 265 0.37 -5.14 -7.87
C LEU A 265 1.52 -4.12 -7.88
N GLY A 266 2.75 -4.58 -8.16
CA GLY A 266 3.92 -3.72 -8.27
C GLY A 266 3.79 -2.73 -9.44
N LEU A 267 4.08 -1.45 -9.15
CA LEU A 267 4.07 -0.38 -10.12
C LEU A 267 5.46 -0.26 -10.77
N GLY A 268 5.60 -0.79 -11.98
CA GLY A 268 6.77 -0.64 -12.84
C GLY A 268 6.46 0.24 -14.05
N GLY A 269 7.43 0.38 -14.94
CA GLY A 269 7.22 0.94 -16.28
C GLY A 269 6.69 -0.12 -17.26
N ASP A 270 6.67 0.21 -18.54
CA ASP A 270 6.34 -0.74 -19.60
C ASP A 270 7.38 -1.87 -19.64
N VAL A 271 6.91 -3.12 -19.62
CA VAL A 271 7.76 -4.31 -19.63
C VAL A 271 7.33 -5.29 -20.71
N LEU A 272 8.32 -6.00 -21.29
CA LEU A 272 8.04 -7.13 -22.16
C LEU A 272 7.70 -8.36 -21.33
N ILE A 273 6.62 -9.04 -21.69
CA ILE A 273 6.18 -10.29 -21.06
C ILE A 273 6.26 -11.46 -22.04
N PRO A 274 6.49 -12.71 -21.57
CA PRO A 274 6.52 -13.90 -22.40
C PRO A 274 5.10 -14.32 -22.83
N LEU A 275 4.51 -13.60 -23.78
CA LEU A 275 3.11 -13.76 -24.19
C LEU A 275 2.77 -15.17 -24.69
N VAL A 276 3.72 -15.85 -25.32
CA VAL A 276 3.55 -17.26 -25.74
C VAL A 276 3.25 -18.17 -24.55
N LEU A 277 3.95 -17.97 -23.41
CA LEU A 277 3.68 -18.73 -22.18
C LEU A 277 2.33 -18.38 -21.57
N VAL A 278 1.95 -17.11 -21.60
CA VAL A 278 0.62 -16.68 -21.13
C VAL A 278 -0.47 -17.40 -21.93
N THR A 279 -0.33 -17.45 -23.26
CA THR A 279 -1.29 -18.11 -24.15
C THR A 279 -1.29 -19.63 -23.97
N THR A 280 -0.12 -20.27 -23.99
CA THR A 280 -0.02 -21.75 -23.96
C THR A 280 -0.35 -22.36 -22.61
N LYS A 281 -0.19 -21.61 -21.52
CA LYS A 281 -0.64 -21.98 -20.18
C LYS A 281 -2.06 -21.49 -19.87
N GLU A 282 -2.68 -20.67 -20.75
CA GLU A 282 -3.98 -20.02 -20.54
C GLU A 282 -4.03 -19.28 -19.18
N LEU A 283 -3.02 -18.46 -18.89
CA LEU A 283 -2.90 -17.76 -17.62
C LEU A 283 -3.92 -16.62 -17.51
N ASN A 284 -4.38 -16.38 -16.30
CA ASN A 284 -5.17 -15.19 -15.96
C ASN A 284 -4.23 -14.07 -15.50
N LEU A 285 -4.17 -12.96 -16.22
CA LEU A 285 -3.45 -11.76 -15.82
C LEU A 285 -4.44 -10.73 -15.29
N ARG A 286 -4.28 -10.31 -14.02
CA ARG A 286 -5.18 -9.36 -13.37
C ARG A 286 -4.37 -8.25 -12.69
N GLY A 287 -4.75 -6.99 -12.96
CA GLY A 287 -4.22 -5.86 -12.21
C GLY A 287 -4.90 -5.72 -10.86
N SER A 288 -4.17 -5.21 -9.87
CA SER A 288 -4.70 -4.78 -8.59
C SER A 288 -4.28 -3.34 -8.32
N PHE A 289 -5.23 -2.45 -8.08
CA PHE A 289 -4.96 -1.03 -7.91
C PHE A 289 -5.76 -0.45 -6.74
N ARG A 290 -5.04 0.09 -5.72
CA ARG A 290 -5.68 0.70 -4.55
C ARG A 290 -6.62 -0.27 -3.82
N PHE A 291 -7.74 0.26 -3.30
CA PHE A 291 -8.78 -0.46 -2.55
C PHE A 291 -10.06 0.38 -2.46
N HIS A 292 -11.13 -0.22 -1.96
CA HIS A 292 -12.35 0.51 -1.55
C HIS A 292 -12.87 -0.01 -0.21
N THR A 293 -13.67 -1.06 -0.22
CA THR A 293 -14.25 -1.66 0.99
C THR A 293 -13.22 -2.39 1.87
N GLU A 294 -12.07 -2.71 1.31
CA GLU A 294 -10.98 -3.40 1.99
C GLU A 294 -10.32 -2.54 3.10
N PHE A 295 -10.53 -1.21 3.09
CA PHE A 295 -9.97 -0.34 4.13
C PHE A 295 -10.59 -0.60 5.51
N GLU A 296 -11.91 -0.64 5.60
CA GLU A 296 -12.60 -0.99 6.84
C GLU A 296 -12.28 -2.44 7.26
N LEU A 297 -12.18 -3.36 6.30
CA LEU A 297 -11.78 -4.74 6.55
C LEU A 297 -10.37 -4.81 7.15
N ALA A 298 -9.41 -4.01 6.66
CA ALA A 298 -8.04 -3.95 7.17
C ALA A 298 -8.01 -3.53 8.64
N VAL A 299 -8.71 -2.44 9.00
CA VAL A 299 -8.82 -1.99 10.39
C VAL A 299 -9.43 -3.09 11.27
N ASN A 300 -10.53 -3.72 10.81
CA ASN A 300 -11.20 -4.77 11.56
C ASN A 300 -10.33 -6.02 11.75
N MET A 301 -9.53 -6.41 10.74
CA MET A 301 -8.59 -7.54 10.85
C MET A 301 -7.49 -7.27 11.87
N MET A 302 -6.93 -6.06 11.90
CA MET A 302 -5.94 -5.67 12.89
C MET A 302 -6.54 -5.61 14.31
N LYS A 303 -7.70 -4.98 14.49
CA LYS A 303 -8.42 -4.92 15.78
C LYS A 303 -8.73 -6.32 16.36
N LYS A 304 -9.10 -7.25 15.50
CA LYS A 304 -9.36 -8.66 15.89
C LYS A 304 -8.09 -9.50 15.99
N LYS A 305 -6.91 -8.90 15.83
CA LYS A 305 -5.60 -9.59 15.84
C LYS A 305 -5.51 -10.75 14.84
N LEU A 306 -6.26 -10.66 13.73
CA LEU A 306 -6.24 -11.66 12.66
C LEU A 306 -5.04 -11.46 11.73
N ILE A 307 -4.54 -10.23 11.61
CA ILE A 307 -3.29 -9.88 10.95
C ILE A 307 -2.53 -8.95 11.90
N ASN A 308 -1.28 -9.31 12.20
CA ASN A 308 -0.37 -8.51 12.99
C ASN A 308 0.58 -7.74 12.07
N VAL A 309 0.48 -6.41 12.08
CA VAL A 309 1.32 -5.53 11.26
C VAL A 309 2.54 -4.97 12.02
N ASN A 310 2.60 -5.14 13.35
CA ASN A 310 3.66 -4.60 14.19
C ASN A 310 5.09 -5.00 13.75
N PRO A 311 5.36 -6.25 13.32
CA PRO A 311 6.70 -6.63 12.89
C PRO A 311 7.24 -5.80 11.71
N LEU A 312 6.36 -5.15 10.94
CA LEU A 312 6.73 -4.35 9.78
C LEU A 312 7.03 -2.89 10.14
N ILE A 313 6.56 -2.40 11.28
CA ILE A 313 6.78 -1.01 11.73
C ILE A 313 8.16 -0.94 12.35
N THR A 314 9.18 -0.63 11.55
CA THR A 314 10.58 -0.72 11.97
C THR A 314 11.13 0.59 12.55
N HIS A 315 10.66 1.72 12.03
CA HIS A 315 11.20 3.02 12.43
C HIS A 315 10.08 4.05 12.58
N LYS A 316 10.21 4.89 13.60
CA LYS A 316 9.34 6.03 13.86
C LYS A 316 10.21 7.24 14.17
N LEU A 317 10.07 8.28 13.35
CA LEU A 317 10.80 9.53 13.49
C LEU A 317 9.81 10.69 13.74
N ASP A 318 10.28 11.72 14.43
CA ASP A 318 9.52 12.97 14.57
C ASP A 318 9.27 13.60 13.18
N PHE A 319 8.12 14.20 13.00
CA PHE A 319 7.74 14.90 11.75
C PHE A 319 8.80 15.93 11.32
N LYS A 320 9.47 16.59 12.27
CA LYS A 320 10.55 17.53 11.97
C LYS A 320 11.76 16.89 11.30
N SER A 321 11.96 15.59 11.51
CA SER A 321 13.00 14.77 10.87
C SER A 321 12.51 14.08 9.57
N ALA A 322 11.47 14.61 8.93
CA ALA A 322 10.85 13.96 7.76
C ALA A 322 11.84 13.67 6.63
N LYS A 323 12.81 14.55 6.38
CA LYS A 323 13.85 14.31 5.36
C LYS A 323 14.69 13.08 5.69
N GLU A 324 15.14 12.95 6.94
CA GLU A 324 15.87 11.78 7.44
C GLU A 324 15.03 10.50 7.31
N ALA A 325 13.73 10.57 7.64
CA ALA A 325 12.81 9.45 7.49
C ALA A 325 12.67 8.98 6.02
N PHE A 326 12.64 9.91 5.07
CA PHE A 326 12.60 9.60 3.64
C PHE A 326 13.92 8.99 3.15
N GLU A 327 15.06 9.51 3.60
CA GLU A 327 16.38 8.97 3.28
C GLU A 327 16.55 7.57 3.85
N LEU A 328 16.14 7.34 5.11
CA LEU A 328 16.12 6.02 5.74
C LEU A 328 15.21 5.03 4.98
N ALA A 329 14.02 5.44 4.58
CA ALA A 329 13.09 4.60 3.84
C ALA A 329 13.60 4.23 2.42
N MET A 330 14.48 5.04 1.83
CA MET A 330 15.13 4.76 0.54
C MET A 330 16.36 3.86 0.68
N ASN A 331 17.00 3.83 1.85
CA ASN A 331 18.23 3.10 2.08
C ASN A 331 17.95 1.67 2.54
N ASN A 332 18.23 0.70 1.66
CA ASN A 332 18.02 -0.72 1.97
C ASN A 332 19.04 -1.31 2.98
N GLU A 333 20.08 -0.54 3.36
CA GLU A 333 21.14 -1.02 4.27
C GLU A 333 20.68 -1.07 5.73
N GLU A 334 19.68 -0.27 6.12
CA GLU A 334 19.25 -0.10 7.51
C GLU A 334 18.02 -0.93 7.90
N GLN A 335 17.85 -2.13 7.40
CA GLN A 335 16.76 -3.04 7.79
C GLN A 335 15.38 -2.36 7.92
N SER A 336 15.14 -1.28 7.16
CA SER A 336 13.86 -0.57 7.21
C SER A 336 12.79 -1.30 6.40
N MET A 337 11.61 -1.50 6.99
CA MET A 337 10.45 -2.06 6.30
C MET A 337 9.35 -1.00 6.16
N LYS A 338 8.82 -0.51 7.26
CA LYS A 338 7.91 0.64 7.28
C LYS A 338 8.47 1.72 8.19
N VAL A 339 8.73 2.87 7.61
CA VAL A 339 9.12 4.09 8.32
C VAL A 339 7.87 4.95 8.51
N GLN A 340 7.68 5.45 9.72
CA GLN A 340 6.55 6.29 10.07
C GLN A 340 7.01 7.62 10.65
N LEU A 341 6.23 8.68 10.41
CA LEU A 341 6.38 10.01 10.98
C LEU A 341 5.38 10.18 12.13
N SER A 342 5.83 10.66 13.28
CA SER A 342 4.95 11.08 14.39
C SER A 342 4.79 12.59 14.39
N PHE A 343 3.57 13.06 14.51
CA PHE A 343 3.18 14.47 14.45
C PHE A 343 2.97 15.06 15.83
#